data_fab9ad2d56a6c825bd052e79af8cf142
#
_entry.id   fab9ad2d56a6c825bd052e79af8cf142
#
_cell.length_a   1.000
_cell.length_b   1.000
_cell.length_c   1.000
_cell.angle_alpha   90.00
_cell.angle_beta   90.00
_cell.angle_gamma   90.00
#
_symmetry.space_group_name_H-M   'P 1'
#
loop_
_entity.id
_entity.type
_entity.pdbx_description
1 polymer ?
#
loop_
_entity_poly.entity_id
_entity_poly.type
_entity_poly.pdbx_seq_one_letter_code
_entity_poly.pdbx_strand_id
1 'polypeptide(L)'
;STQFAIRDAGLYEPVLELAARTAREWSKTPVLLIAGLAGRTEQACQEAQIALAQGYHAGMLSLAAMKGATVDALIEHCEAVAASIPLVGFYLQPAVGGIALPAEFWRRFAAIENVIAIKIAPFDRYRTLDVVRGVVAAGAQDRITLYTGNDDHIVLDLLAPYAVKRGEAQVTVRIRGGLLGHWSVWTRSAVEQLQRIHAAVESGSVPASLLALDSRVTDCNSAFFDVANGFAGCIPGCHEV
;
A
#
# COMPACT_ATOMS: atom_id res chain seq x y z
N SER A 1 -9.73 -1.53 -1.74
CA SER A 1 -8.88 -1.72 -0.55
C SER A 1 -9.64 -1.73 0.76
N THR A 2 -10.51 -0.74 1.02
CA THR A 2 -11.33 -0.70 2.25
C THR A 2 -12.77 -1.18 2.05
N GLN A 3 -13.14 -1.58 0.86
CA GLN A 3 -14.48 -2.09 0.52
C GLN A 3 -14.58 -3.59 0.86
N PHE A 4 -14.38 -3.94 2.11
CA PHE A 4 -14.41 -5.34 2.56
C PHE A 4 -15.79 -5.98 2.42
N ALA A 5 -16.87 -5.18 2.53
CA ALA A 5 -18.27 -5.63 2.50
C ALA A 5 -18.72 -6.24 1.15
N ILE A 6 -17.97 -6.08 0.07
CA ILE A 6 -18.28 -6.77 -1.20
C ILE A 6 -18.30 -8.29 -1.05
N ARG A 7 -17.61 -8.83 -0.04
CA ARG A 7 -17.57 -10.25 0.28
C ARG A 7 -18.90 -10.76 0.79
N ASP A 8 -19.54 -9.98 1.65
CA ASP A 8 -20.86 -10.30 2.23
C ASP A 8 -21.95 -10.36 1.16
N ALA A 9 -21.75 -9.58 0.07
CA ALA A 9 -22.62 -9.56 -1.09
C ALA A 9 -22.26 -10.60 -2.17
N GLY A 10 -21.24 -11.44 -1.95
CA GLY A 10 -20.75 -12.42 -2.93
C GLY A 10 -20.09 -11.80 -4.17
N LEU A 11 -19.65 -10.56 -4.08
CA LEU A 11 -19.13 -9.79 -5.22
C LEU A 11 -17.60 -9.86 -5.38
N TYR A 12 -16.89 -10.56 -4.50
CA TYR A 12 -15.42 -10.59 -4.55
C TYR A 12 -14.91 -11.12 -5.88
N GLU A 13 -15.27 -12.35 -6.25
CA GLU A 13 -14.83 -12.97 -7.50
C GLU A 13 -15.35 -12.24 -8.76
N PRO A 14 -16.65 -11.89 -8.88
CA PRO A 14 -17.15 -11.13 -10.01
C PRO A 14 -16.43 -9.79 -10.25
N VAL A 15 -16.06 -9.07 -9.17
CA VAL A 15 -15.33 -7.81 -9.28
C VAL A 15 -13.90 -8.06 -9.77
N LEU A 16 -13.22 -9.09 -9.26
CA LEU A 16 -11.88 -9.43 -9.73
C LEU A 16 -11.88 -9.82 -11.21
N GLU A 17 -12.83 -10.66 -11.63
CA GLU A 17 -12.99 -11.07 -13.02
C GLU A 17 -13.22 -9.86 -13.94
N LEU A 18 -14.18 -9.00 -13.60
CA LEU A 18 -14.49 -7.80 -14.37
C LEU A 18 -13.27 -6.87 -14.47
N ALA A 19 -12.59 -6.61 -13.36
CA ALA A 19 -11.44 -5.72 -13.34
C ALA A 19 -10.26 -6.28 -14.17
N ALA A 20 -9.98 -7.58 -14.05
CA ALA A 20 -8.91 -8.23 -14.81
C ALA A 20 -9.21 -8.23 -16.31
N ARG A 21 -10.44 -8.53 -16.70
CA ARG A 21 -10.88 -8.48 -18.10
C ARG A 21 -10.77 -7.06 -18.65
N THR A 22 -11.34 -6.08 -17.97
CA THR A 22 -11.29 -4.68 -18.38
C THR A 22 -9.86 -4.17 -18.52
N ALA A 23 -8.97 -4.52 -17.57
CA ALA A 23 -7.57 -4.11 -17.63
C ALA A 23 -6.87 -4.68 -18.88
N ARG A 24 -7.13 -5.94 -19.25
CA ARG A 24 -6.55 -6.58 -20.45
C ARG A 24 -7.10 -5.96 -21.74
N GLU A 25 -8.38 -5.63 -21.79
CA GLU A 25 -9.03 -5.05 -22.96
C GLU A 25 -8.62 -3.58 -23.19
N TRP A 26 -8.48 -2.81 -22.12
CA TRP A 26 -8.24 -1.37 -22.18
C TRP A 26 -6.77 -0.98 -22.19
N SER A 27 -5.91 -1.73 -21.50
CA SER A 27 -4.50 -1.35 -21.37
C SER A 27 -3.72 -1.70 -22.63
N LYS A 28 -2.99 -0.70 -23.14
CA LYS A 28 -2.05 -0.88 -24.27
C LYS A 28 -0.66 -1.32 -23.79
N THR A 29 -0.42 -1.30 -22.49
CA THR A 29 0.84 -1.69 -21.86
C THR A 29 0.56 -2.72 -20.76
N PRO A 30 1.52 -3.59 -20.44
CA PRO A 30 1.36 -4.54 -19.34
C PRO A 30 1.04 -3.83 -18.02
N VAL A 31 0.04 -4.32 -17.30
CA VAL A 31 -0.39 -3.80 -15.99
C VAL A 31 -0.27 -4.91 -14.97
N LEU A 32 0.33 -4.61 -13.82
CA LEU A 32 0.34 -5.52 -12.68
C LEU A 32 -1.01 -5.47 -11.97
N LEU A 33 -1.69 -6.61 -11.90
CA LEU A 33 -2.94 -6.76 -11.19
C LEU A 33 -2.65 -7.25 -9.77
N ILE A 34 -3.11 -6.49 -8.78
CA ILE A 34 -2.93 -6.79 -7.35
C ILE A 34 -4.32 -6.90 -6.72
N ALA A 35 -4.68 -8.10 -6.25
CA ALA A 35 -5.95 -8.34 -5.59
C ALA A 35 -5.88 -7.93 -4.11
N GLY A 36 -6.95 -7.36 -3.56
CA GLY A 36 -7.09 -7.19 -2.13
C GLY A 36 -7.46 -8.53 -1.48
N LEU A 37 -6.68 -8.99 -0.52
CA LEU A 37 -6.94 -10.20 0.28
C LEU A 37 -7.32 -9.81 1.70
N ALA A 38 -8.30 -10.50 2.29
CA ALA A 38 -8.77 -10.22 3.64
C ALA A 38 -9.25 -11.50 4.36
N GLY A 39 -9.63 -11.32 5.61
CA GLY A 39 -10.13 -12.42 6.42
C GLY A 39 -9.05 -13.15 7.23
N ARG A 40 -9.42 -14.22 7.88
CA ARG A 40 -8.50 -15.14 8.56
C ARG A 40 -7.77 -15.99 7.54
N THR A 41 -6.79 -16.76 7.97
CA THR A 41 -5.85 -17.48 7.10
C THR A 41 -6.52 -18.32 6.02
N GLU A 42 -7.53 -19.09 6.37
CA GLU A 42 -8.27 -19.92 5.39
C GLU A 42 -8.93 -19.08 4.31
N GLN A 43 -9.67 -18.04 4.68
CA GLN A 43 -10.32 -17.13 3.74
C GLN A 43 -9.28 -16.40 2.86
N ALA A 44 -8.22 -15.87 3.45
CA ALA A 44 -7.18 -15.16 2.71
C ALA A 44 -6.47 -16.07 1.69
N CYS A 45 -6.25 -17.36 2.04
CA CYS A 45 -5.70 -18.34 1.10
C CYS A 45 -6.70 -18.70 -0.02
N GLN A 46 -7.99 -18.83 0.29
CA GLN A 46 -9.03 -19.03 -0.74
C GLN A 46 -9.11 -17.84 -1.70
N GLU A 47 -9.09 -16.60 -1.17
CA GLU A 47 -9.08 -15.38 -1.97
C GLU A 47 -7.82 -15.29 -2.85
N ALA A 48 -6.66 -15.75 -2.36
CA ALA A 48 -5.43 -15.82 -3.14
C ALA A 48 -5.57 -16.79 -4.33
N GLN A 49 -6.21 -17.95 -4.13
CA GLN A 49 -6.47 -18.90 -5.23
C GLN A 49 -7.44 -18.33 -6.28
N ILE A 50 -8.51 -17.67 -5.84
CA ILE A 50 -9.45 -16.97 -6.75
C ILE A 50 -8.69 -15.90 -7.55
N ALA A 51 -7.88 -15.08 -6.89
CA ALA A 51 -7.09 -14.04 -7.55
C ALA A 51 -6.14 -14.63 -8.61
N LEU A 52 -5.43 -15.71 -8.28
CA LEU A 52 -4.56 -16.41 -9.24
C LEU A 52 -5.33 -16.95 -10.44
N ALA A 53 -6.51 -17.57 -10.22
CA ALA A 53 -7.36 -18.08 -11.30
C ALA A 53 -7.82 -16.97 -12.24
N GLN A 54 -8.03 -15.74 -11.73
CA GLN A 54 -8.37 -14.56 -12.53
C GLN A 54 -7.15 -13.87 -13.17
N GLY A 55 -5.93 -14.39 -12.94
CA GLY A 55 -4.69 -13.88 -13.52
C GLY A 55 -4.11 -12.66 -12.79
N TYR A 56 -4.36 -12.52 -11.50
CA TYR A 56 -3.67 -11.53 -10.67
C TYR A 56 -2.24 -11.99 -10.37
N HIS A 57 -1.35 -11.02 -10.26
CA HIS A 57 0.09 -11.25 -10.09
C HIS A 57 0.52 -11.24 -8.61
N ALA A 58 -0.25 -10.57 -7.76
CA ALA A 58 0.03 -10.44 -6.32
C ALA A 58 -1.24 -10.21 -5.52
N GLY A 59 -1.16 -10.44 -4.21
CA GLY A 59 -2.21 -10.16 -3.24
C GLY A 59 -1.79 -9.08 -2.25
N MET A 60 -2.60 -8.04 -2.06
CA MET A 60 -2.44 -7.06 -1.00
C MET A 60 -3.21 -7.55 0.23
N LEU A 61 -2.48 -8.00 1.25
CA LEU A 61 -3.05 -8.64 2.42
C LEU A 61 -3.43 -7.63 3.52
N SER A 62 -4.71 -7.60 3.87
CA SER A 62 -5.23 -6.86 5.02
C SER A 62 -5.19 -7.73 6.28
N LEU A 63 -4.60 -7.21 7.35
CA LEU A 63 -4.55 -7.87 8.65
C LEU A 63 -5.70 -7.46 9.59
N ALA A 64 -6.70 -6.73 9.10
CA ALA A 64 -7.81 -6.21 9.91
C ALA A 64 -8.57 -7.33 10.67
N ALA A 65 -8.75 -8.50 10.06
CA ALA A 65 -9.40 -9.66 10.67
C ALA A 65 -8.57 -10.36 11.77
N MET A 66 -7.29 -9.99 11.87
CA MET A 66 -6.33 -10.55 12.84
C MET A 66 -6.13 -9.62 14.05
N LYS A 67 -7.06 -8.70 14.30
CA LYS A 67 -6.99 -7.78 15.45
C LYS A 67 -6.84 -8.52 16.75
N GLY A 68 -5.82 -8.16 17.54
CA GLY A 68 -5.50 -8.80 18.82
C GLY A 68 -4.61 -10.04 18.71
N ALA A 69 -4.23 -10.48 17.51
CA ALA A 69 -3.27 -11.56 17.32
C ALA A 69 -1.85 -11.15 17.74
N THR A 70 -1.05 -12.11 18.16
CA THR A 70 0.39 -11.93 18.44
C THR A 70 1.16 -11.71 17.14
N VAL A 71 2.37 -11.15 17.23
CA VAL A 71 3.26 -11.01 16.06
C VAL A 71 3.53 -12.36 15.41
N ASP A 72 3.72 -13.42 16.20
CA ASP A 72 3.93 -14.77 15.68
C ASP A 72 2.75 -15.25 14.83
N ALA A 73 1.53 -15.15 15.35
CA ALA A 73 0.33 -15.52 14.61
C ALA A 73 0.10 -14.66 13.34
N LEU A 74 0.48 -13.37 13.38
CA LEU A 74 0.43 -12.51 12.20
C LEU A 74 1.43 -12.95 11.13
N ILE A 75 2.64 -13.33 11.52
CA ILE A 75 3.67 -13.82 10.58
C ILE A 75 3.28 -15.17 9.99
N GLU A 76 2.83 -16.12 10.82
CA GLU A 76 2.32 -17.42 10.35
C GLU A 76 1.18 -17.26 9.32
N HIS A 77 0.26 -16.32 9.58
CA HIS A 77 -0.79 -15.95 8.63
C HIS A 77 -0.22 -15.42 7.30
N CYS A 78 0.74 -14.51 7.36
CA CYS A 78 1.38 -13.95 6.17
C CYS A 78 2.15 -15.01 5.38
N GLU A 79 2.90 -15.89 6.06
CA GLU A 79 3.63 -16.99 5.43
C GLU A 79 2.71 -17.98 4.71
N ALA A 80 1.58 -18.35 5.36
CA ALA A 80 0.59 -19.24 4.76
C ALA A 80 -0.01 -18.65 3.46
N VAL A 81 -0.31 -17.35 3.42
CA VAL A 81 -0.84 -16.69 2.22
C VAL A 81 0.28 -16.51 1.18
N ALA A 82 1.49 -16.15 1.61
CA ALA A 82 2.65 -15.98 0.74
C ALA A 82 3.06 -17.28 0.02
N ALA A 83 2.74 -18.43 0.59
CA ALA A 83 2.95 -19.73 -0.05
C ALA A 83 2.12 -19.92 -1.34
N SER A 84 1.02 -19.18 -1.48
CA SER A 84 0.13 -19.26 -2.64
C SER A 84 0.37 -18.15 -3.67
N ILE A 85 0.61 -16.92 -3.24
CA ILE A 85 0.67 -15.75 -4.13
C ILE A 85 1.73 -14.74 -3.63
N PRO A 86 2.47 -14.04 -4.49
CA PRO A 86 3.33 -12.93 -4.06
C PRO A 86 2.56 -11.90 -3.25
N LEU A 87 3.11 -11.47 -2.11
CA LEU A 87 2.43 -10.56 -1.21
C LEU A 87 2.87 -9.11 -1.35
N VAL A 88 1.89 -8.23 -1.31
CA VAL A 88 2.02 -6.82 -0.98
C VAL A 88 1.52 -6.59 0.44
N GLY A 89 2.40 -6.17 1.34
CA GLY A 89 2.02 -5.80 2.70
C GLY A 89 1.14 -4.55 2.70
N PHE A 90 0.21 -4.48 3.66
CA PHE A 90 -0.68 -3.33 3.79
C PHE A 90 -0.70 -2.82 5.23
N TYR A 91 -0.02 -1.70 5.47
CA TYR A 91 -0.11 -1.00 6.75
C TYR A 91 -1.28 -0.01 6.70
N LEU A 92 -2.47 -0.47 7.07
CA LEU A 92 -3.68 0.36 7.14
C LEU A 92 -3.75 1.07 8.49
N GLN A 93 -4.15 2.35 8.50
CA GLN A 93 -4.35 3.11 9.73
C GLN A 93 -5.49 2.53 10.60
N PRO A 94 -5.36 2.61 11.93
CA PRO A 94 -6.39 2.07 12.84
C PRO A 94 -7.76 2.72 12.71
N ALA A 95 -7.85 4.00 12.34
CA ALA A 95 -9.11 4.73 12.19
C ALA A 95 -10.06 4.11 11.13
N VAL A 96 -9.52 3.39 10.14
CA VAL A 96 -10.30 2.72 9.08
C VAL A 96 -10.14 1.20 9.12
N GLY A 97 -9.95 0.64 10.32
CA GLY A 97 -9.95 -0.79 10.56
C GLY A 97 -8.58 -1.47 10.51
N GLY A 98 -7.50 -0.73 10.40
CA GLY A 98 -6.15 -1.27 10.51
C GLY A 98 -5.76 -1.66 11.94
N ILE A 99 -4.59 -2.26 12.09
CA ILE A 99 -3.98 -2.59 13.38
C ILE A 99 -2.59 -1.98 13.50
N ALA A 100 -2.18 -1.67 14.73
CA ALA A 100 -0.82 -1.19 14.99
C ALA A 100 0.17 -2.36 14.85
N LEU A 101 1.17 -2.19 13.99
CA LEU A 101 2.19 -3.19 13.70
C LEU A 101 3.56 -2.67 14.17
N PRO A 102 4.25 -3.37 15.08
CA PRO A 102 5.56 -2.95 15.57
C PRO A 102 6.67 -3.16 14.54
N ALA A 103 7.81 -2.51 14.69
CA ALA A 103 8.98 -2.66 13.83
C ALA A 103 9.44 -4.14 13.68
N GLU A 104 9.31 -4.93 14.76
CA GLU A 104 9.63 -6.37 14.74
C GLU A 104 8.73 -7.15 13.78
N PHE A 105 7.43 -6.82 13.68
CA PHE A 105 6.56 -7.41 12.66
C PHE A 105 7.10 -7.12 11.26
N TRP A 106 7.46 -5.87 10.97
CA TRP A 106 7.94 -5.49 9.64
C TRP A 106 9.27 -6.14 9.27
N ARG A 107 10.15 -6.33 10.25
CA ARG A 107 11.41 -7.06 10.05
C ARG A 107 11.16 -8.51 9.65
N ARG A 108 10.27 -9.20 10.34
CA ARG A 108 9.91 -10.60 10.07
C ARG A 108 9.10 -10.73 8.77
N PHE A 109 8.15 -9.84 8.56
CA PHE A 109 7.36 -9.79 7.31
C PHE A 109 8.26 -9.60 6.08
N ALA A 110 9.21 -8.67 6.16
CA ALA A 110 10.17 -8.43 5.09
C ALA A 110 11.15 -9.59 4.87
N ALA A 111 11.31 -10.49 5.83
CA ALA A 111 12.12 -11.70 5.68
C ALA A 111 11.40 -12.80 4.87
N ILE A 112 10.07 -12.74 4.73
CA ILE A 112 9.31 -13.68 3.88
C ILE A 112 9.73 -13.46 2.42
N GLU A 113 10.24 -14.49 1.77
CA GLU A 113 10.84 -14.40 0.43
C GLU A 113 9.84 -13.88 -0.63
N ASN A 114 8.60 -14.33 -0.57
CA ASN A 114 7.55 -13.99 -1.55
C ASN A 114 6.82 -12.66 -1.24
N VAL A 115 7.36 -11.81 -0.37
CA VAL A 115 6.89 -10.43 -0.17
C VAL A 115 7.62 -9.53 -1.16
N ILE A 116 6.88 -8.86 -2.04
CA ILE A 116 7.44 -8.05 -3.14
C ILE A 116 7.29 -6.54 -2.92
N ALA A 117 6.33 -6.12 -2.11
CA ALA A 117 6.08 -4.71 -1.87
C ALA A 117 5.37 -4.48 -0.52
N ILE A 118 5.37 -3.23 -0.04
CA ILE A 118 4.59 -2.79 1.12
C ILE A 118 3.93 -1.46 0.81
N LYS A 119 2.59 -1.40 0.98
CA LYS A 119 1.82 -0.15 1.02
C LYS A 119 1.80 0.39 2.45
N ILE A 120 2.34 1.60 2.64
CA ILE A 120 2.52 2.26 3.92
C ILE A 120 1.47 3.36 4.05
N ALA A 121 0.43 3.13 4.87
CA ALA A 121 -0.68 4.06 5.07
C ALA A 121 -1.10 4.16 6.55
N PRO A 122 -0.18 4.28 7.52
CA PRO A 122 -0.54 4.43 8.93
C PRO A 122 -0.96 5.86 9.33
N PHE A 123 -0.76 6.87 8.48
CA PHE A 123 -0.93 8.30 8.77
C PHE A 123 -0.14 8.75 10.00
N ASP A 124 1.01 8.14 10.17
CA ASP A 124 1.95 8.35 11.28
C ASP A 124 3.37 8.12 10.76
N ARG A 125 4.18 9.17 10.76
CA ARG A 125 5.54 9.10 10.18
C ARG A 125 6.50 8.26 11.02
N TYR A 126 6.29 8.16 12.32
CA TYR A 126 7.09 7.27 13.18
C TYR A 126 6.86 5.82 12.76
N ARG A 127 5.60 5.45 12.48
CA ARG A 127 5.23 4.12 11.99
C ARG A 127 5.71 3.86 10.56
N THR A 128 5.74 4.88 9.72
CA THR A 128 6.37 4.80 8.39
C THR A 128 7.85 4.42 8.52
N LEU A 129 8.58 5.05 9.46
CA LEU A 129 9.97 4.72 9.75
C LEU A 129 10.14 3.29 10.28
N ASP A 130 9.20 2.77 11.05
CA ASP A 130 9.25 1.39 11.54
C ASP A 130 9.20 0.38 10.40
N VAL A 131 8.39 0.63 9.36
CA VAL A 131 8.38 -0.19 8.14
C VAL A 131 9.73 -0.14 7.45
N VAL A 132 10.26 1.06 7.20
CA VAL A 132 11.56 1.24 6.52
C VAL A 132 12.68 0.55 7.30
N ARG A 133 12.72 0.72 8.62
CA ARG A 133 13.69 0.05 9.52
C ARG A 133 13.56 -1.47 9.46
N GLY A 134 12.34 -1.98 9.47
CA GLY A 134 12.06 -3.41 9.36
C GLY A 134 12.61 -4.00 8.06
N VAL A 135 12.33 -3.35 6.93
CA VAL A 135 12.83 -3.78 5.61
C VAL A 135 14.36 -3.76 5.54
N VAL A 136 14.99 -2.68 6.06
CA VAL A 136 16.46 -2.58 6.09
C VAL A 136 17.08 -3.62 7.03
N ALA A 137 16.49 -3.84 8.20
CA ALA A 137 16.96 -4.84 9.16
C ALA A 137 16.88 -6.28 8.61
N ALA A 138 15.88 -6.57 7.79
CA ALA A 138 15.76 -7.84 7.06
C ALA A 138 16.72 -7.97 5.86
N GLY A 139 17.39 -6.90 5.45
CA GLY A 139 18.23 -6.89 4.24
C GLY A 139 17.41 -6.93 2.94
N ALA A 140 16.14 -6.55 2.97
CA ALA A 140 15.19 -6.72 1.89
C ALA A 140 14.95 -5.45 1.05
N GLN A 141 15.71 -4.37 1.27
CA GLN A 141 15.52 -3.06 0.64
C GLN A 141 15.68 -3.06 -0.89
N ASP A 142 16.38 -4.02 -1.44
CA ASP A 142 16.59 -4.15 -2.89
C ASP A 142 15.54 -5.05 -3.56
N ARG A 143 14.78 -5.81 -2.76
CA ARG A 143 13.73 -6.73 -3.20
C ARG A 143 12.33 -6.18 -3.00
N ILE A 144 12.09 -5.48 -1.89
CA ILE A 144 10.76 -4.98 -1.52
C ILE A 144 10.59 -3.53 -2.00
N THR A 145 9.61 -3.31 -2.87
CA THR A 145 9.21 -1.96 -3.27
C THR A 145 8.29 -1.33 -2.23
N LEU A 146 8.60 -0.09 -1.82
CA LEU A 146 7.77 0.66 -0.89
C LEU A 146 6.85 1.62 -1.64
N TYR A 147 5.56 1.60 -1.27
CA TYR A 147 4.52 2.52 -1.73
C TYR A 147 3.95 3.30 -0.55
N THR A 148 3.68 4.59 -0.72
CA THR A 148 2.96 5.37 0.27
C THR A 148 1.45 5.38 -0.01
N GLY A 149 0.67 5.34 1.06
CA GLY A 149 -0.75 5.63 1.09
C GLY A 149 -1.06 6.68 2.15
N ASN A 150 -0.03 7.40 2.63
CA ASN A 150 -0.17 8.57 3.51
C ASN A 150 -0.56 9.76 2.64
N ASP A 151 -1.83 9.86 2.32
CA ASP A 151 -2.37 10.88 1.42
C ASP A 151 -2.30 12.31 1.98
N ASP A 152 -2.14 12.44 3.29
CA ASP A 152 -1.87 13.70 3.97
C ASP A 152 -0.45 14.27 3.71
N HIS A 153 0.45 13.49 3.09
CA HIS A 153 1.84 13.90 2.92
C HIS A 153 2.57 13.15 1.79
N ILE A 154 1.86 12.83 0.72
CA ILE A 154 2.35 11.92 -0.31
C ILE A 154 3.55 12.46 -1.09
N VAL A 155 3.56 13.74 -1.42
CA VAL A 155 4.63 14.34 -2.24
C VAL A 155 5.95 14.30 -1.47
N LEU A 156 5.93 14.65 -0.19
CA LEU A 156 7.13 14.60 0.64
C LEU A 156 7.57 13.19 0.97
N ASP A 157 6.65 12.23 1.13
CA ASP A 157 7.02 10.81 1.28
C ASP A 157 7.82 10.30 0.07
N LEU A 158 7.42 10.69 -1.14
CA LEU A 158 8.07 10.28 -2.38
C LEU A 158 9.41 11.01 -2.62
N LEU A 159 9.55 12.24 -2.13
CA LEU A 159 10.78 13.03 -2.22
C LEU A 159 11.83 12.63 -1.17
N ALA A 160 11.40 12.13 0.01
CA ALA A 160 12.29 11.90 1.13
C ALA A 160 13.24 10.70 0.92
N PRO A 161 14.55 10.85 1.13
CA PRO A 161 15.44 9.72 1.35
C PRO A 161 15.36 9.28 2.82
N TYR A 162 15.14 8.01 3.05
CA TYR A 162 15.13 7.41 4.38
C TYR A 162 16.49 6.75 4.66
N ALA A 163 17.32 7.40 5.44
CA ALA A 163 18.63 6.88 5.82
C ALA A 163 18.54 6.08 7.12
N VAL A 164 18.81 4.78 7.08
CA VAL A 164 18.71 3.86 8.21
C VAL A 164 20.03 3.13 8.41
N LYS A 165 20.46 3.00 9.67
CA LYS A 165 21.65 2.22 10.02
C LYS A 165 21.33 0.72 10.04
N ARG A 166 22.23 -0.09 9.44
CA ARG A 166 22.29 -1.54 9.56
C ARG A 166 23.71 -1.95 9.92
N GLY A 167 23.95 -2.23 11.22
CA GLY A 167 25.29 -2.35 11.74
C GLY A 167 26.06 -1.03 11.58
N GLU A 168 27.24 -1.08 11.00
CA GLU A 168 28.09 0.09 10.70
C GLU A 168 27.67 0.84 9.42
N ALA A 169 26.90 0.17 8.54
CA ALA A 169 26.50 0.75 7.26
C ALA A 169 25.25 1.62 7.36
N GLN A 170 25.22 2.69 6.56
CA GLN A 170 24.04 3.49 6.33
C GLN A 170 23.39 3.06 5.01
N VAL A 171 22.14 2.64 5.09
CA VAL A 171 21.33 2.23 3.92
C VAL A 171 20.30 3.32 3.64
N THR A 172 20.24 3.78 2.40
CA THR A 172 19.23 4.76 1.97
C THR A 172 18.13 4.05 1.20
N VAL A 173 16.90 4.22 1.65
CA VAL A 173 15.70 3.66 1.02
C VAL A 173 14.80 4.80 0.55
N ARG A 174 14.07 4.60 -0.54
CA ARG A 174 13.06 5.54 -1.03
C ARG A 174 11.73 4.83 -1.25
N ILE A 175 10.65 5.55 -0.96
CA ILE A 175 9.31 5.18 -1.41
C ILE A 175 9.22 5.49 -2.91
N ARG A 176 8.75 4.52 -3.71
CA ARG A 176 8.83 4.58 -5.18
C ARG A 176 7.53 4.99 -5.85
N GLY A 177 6.42 4.89 -5.16
CA GLY A 177 5.11 5.19 -5.72
C GLY A 177 4.07 5.41 -4.66
N GLY A 178 2.87 5.76 -5.09
CA GLY A 178 1.71 5.95 -4.24
C GLY A 178 0.58 5.01 -4.61
N LEU A 179 -0.27 4.73 -3.64
CA LEU A 179 -1.44 3.89 -3.80
C LEU A 179 -2.52 4.37 -2.84
N LEU A 180 -3.32 5.36 -3.28
CA LEU A 180 -4.28 6.05 -2.44
C LEU A 180 -5.49 6.56 -3.25
N GLY A 181 -6.52 7.05 -2.55
CA GLY A 181 -7.83 7.35 -3.11
C GLY A 181 -7.82 8.39 -4.23
N HIS A 182 -7.28 9.60 -4.00
CA HIS A 182 -7.33 10.65 -5.03
C HIS A 182 -6.54 10.28 -6.31
N TRP A 183 -5.56 9.40 -6.24
CA TRP A 183 -4.83 8.93 -7.41
C TRP A 183 -5.70 8.02 -8.30
N SER A 184 -6.70 7.36 -7.76
CA SER A 184 -7.69 6.62 -8.55
C SER A 184 -8.70 7.54 -9.23
N VAL A 185 -8.98 8.70 -8.65
CA VAL A 185 -9.92 9.70 -9.17
C VAL A 185 -9.27 10.56 -10.26
N TRP A 186 -8.07 11.10 -9.99
CA TRP A 186 -7.31 11.95 -10.90
C TRP A 186 -6.02 11.28 -11.38
N THR A 187 -6.14 10.06 -11.90
CA THR A 187 -5.00 9.20 -12.26
C THR A 187 -4.00 9.87 -13.20
N ARG A 188 -4.47 10.62 -14.20
CA ARG A 188 -3.58 11.34 -15.11
C ARG A 188 -2.70 12.35 -14.37
N SER A 189 -3.31 13.19 -13.55
CA SER A 189 -2.58 14.18 -12.74
C SER A 189 -1.61 13.50 -11.76
N ALA A 190 -2.01 12.38 -11.18
CA ALA A 190 -1.16 11.57 -10.31
C ALA A 190 0.09 11.03 -11.03
N VAL A 191 -0.07 10.54 -12.26
CA VAL A 191 1.05 10.07 -13.09
C VAL A 191 2.01 11.24 -13.41
N GLU A 192 1.49 12.39 -13.82
CA GLU A 192 2.29 13.59 -14.10
C GLU A 192 3.04 14.09 -12.86
N GLN A 193 2.38 14.07 -11.69
CA GLN A 193 3.01 14.40 -10.41
C GLN A 193 4.15 13.43 -10.07
N LEU A 194 3.91 12.12 -10.18
CA LEU A 194 4.92 11.11 -9.91
C LEU A 194 6.14 11.26 -10.81
N GLN A 195 5.94 11.52 -12.10
CA GLN A 195 7.04 11.78 -13.05
C GLN A 195 7.88 13.00 -12.65
N ARG A 196 7.23 14.11 -12.25
CA ARG A 196 7.92 15.31 -11.75
C ARG A 196 8.71 15.03 -10.48
N ILE A 197 8.16 14.25 -9.57
CA ILE A 197 8.82 13.85 -8.31
C ILE A 197 10.05 12.99 -8.63
N HIS A 198 9.93 11.98 -9.49
CA HIS A 198 11.05 11.14 -9.90
C HIS A 198 12.16 11.96 -10.56
N ALA A 199 11.83 12.88 -11.47
CA ALA A 199 12.81 13.77 -12.10
C ALA A 199 13.54 14.65 -11.07
N ALA A 200 12.84 15.18 -10.06
CA ALA A 200 13.46 15.94 -8.97
C ALA A 200 14.41 15.08 -8.12
N VAL A 201 14.01 13.84 -7.82
CA VAL A 201 14.86 12.88 -7.10
C VAL A 201 16.12 12.53 -7.89
N GLU A 202 16.01 12.29 -9.18
CA GLU A 202 17.12 11.95 -10.08
C GLU A 202 18.09 13.13 -10.25
N SER A 203 17.57 14.35 -10.37
CA SER A 203 18.39 15.57 -10.47
C SER A 203 19.08 15.96 -9.16
N GLY A 204 18.67 15.39 -8.03
CA GLY A 204 19.14 15.79 -6.70
C GLY A 204 18.67 17.18 -6.24
N SER A 205 17.72 17.80 -6.96
CA SER A 205 17.22 19.15 -6.68
C SER A 205 15.69 19.15 -6.58
N VAL A 206 15.17 19.58 -5.43
CA VAL A 206 13.73 19.65 -5.16
C VAL A 206 13.22 21.06 -5.38
N PRO A 207 12.45 21.34 -6.45
CA PRO A 207 11.85 22.65 -6.67
C PRO A 207 10.85 23.01 -5.56
N ALA A 208 10.83 24.27 -5.13
CA ALA A 208 9.87 24.76 -4.14
C ALA A 208 8.41 24.54 -4.55
N SER A 209 8.13 24.44 -5.85
CA SER A 209 6.80 24.12 -6.38
C SER A 209 6.31 22.72 -5.99
N LEU A 210 7.18 21.75 -5.76
CA LEU A 210 6.81 20.44 -5.26
C LEU A 210 6.47 20.46 -3.76
N LEU A 211 7.13 21.31 -2.98
CA LEU A 211 6.77 21.52 -1.57
C LEU A 211 5.39 22.19 -1.46
N ALA A 212 5.12 23.21 -2.31
CA ALA A 212 3.80 23.83 -2.38
C ALA A 212 2.71 22.87 -2.91
N LEU A 213 3.08 21.87 -3.73
CA LEU A 213 2.17 20.86 -4.22
C LEU A 213 1.71 19.92 -3.10
N ASP A 214 2.59 19.59 -2.14
CA ASP A 214 2.27 18.70 -1.02
C ASP A 214 1.05 19.20 -0.23
N SER A 215 1.06 20.47 0.18
CA SER A 215 -0.07 21.06 0.92
C SER A 215 -1.35 21.14 0.09
N ARG A 216 -1.26 21.40 -1.22
CA ARG A 216 -2.42 21.39 -2.11
C ARG A 216 -3.04 20.02 -2.29
N VAL A 217 -2.21 18.98 -2.35
CA VAL A 217 -2.68 17.58 -2.40
C VAL A 217 -3.38 17.21 -1.10
N THR A 218 -2.85 17.61 0.05
CA THR A 218 -3.49 17.42 1.35
C THR A 218 -4.85 18.11 1.40
N ASP A 219 -4.95 19.34 0.92
CA ASP A 219 -6.20 20.10 0.86
C ASP A 219 -7.24 19.42 -0.05
N CYS A 220 -6.83 18.97 -1.24
CA CYS A 220 -7.71 18.17 -2.11
C CYS A 220 -8.24 16.90 -1.42
N ASN A 221 -7.38 16.18 -0.70
CA ASN A 221 -7.80 14.98 0.02
C ASN A 221 -8.79 15.31 1.14
N SER A 222 -8.62 16.44 1.84
CA SER A 222 -9.53 16.86 2.90
C SER A 222 -10.94 17.11 2.39
N ALA A 223 -11.07 17.54 1.12
CA ALA A 223 -12.35 17.88 0.52
C ALA A 223 -13.27 16.66 0.31
N PHE A 224 -12.72 15.48 0.03
CA PHE A 224 -13.57 14.31 -0.27
C PHE A 224 -13.27 13.07 0.59
N PHE A 225 -12.25 13.09 1.44
CA PHE A 225 -12.02 11.99 2.36
C PHE A 225 -12.79 12.08 3.67
N ASP A 226 -13.47 13.20 3.91
CA ASP A 226 -14.28 13.40 5.10
C ASP A 226 -13.50 13.18 6.41
N VAL A 227 -12.32 13.79 6.47
CA VAL A 227 -11.39 13.64 7.58
C VAL A 227 -12.02 14.02 8.92
N ALA A 228 -12.85 15.08 8.93
CA ALA A 228 -13.54 15.57 10.12
C ALA A 228 -14.48 14.53 10.74
N ASN A 229 -15.02 13.59 9.93
CA ASN A 229 -15.89 12.51 10.38
C ASN A 229 -15.17 11.14 10.38
N GLY A 230 -13.86 11.12 10.63
CA GLY A 230 -13.08 9.90 10.74
C GLY A 230 -13.03 9.09 9.45
N PHE A 231 -13.02 9.76 8.30
CA PHE A 231 -12.97 9.16 6.95
C PHE A 231 -14.24 8.38 6.53
N ALA A 232 -15.39 8.60 7.21
CA ALA A 232 -16.63 7.88 6.90
C ALA A 232 -17.10 8.12 5.46
N GLY A 233 -16.88 9.32 4.93
CA GLY A 233 -17.22 9.72 3.56
C GLY A 233 -16.16 9.42 2.50
N CYS A 234 -15.04 8.79 2.84
CA CYS A 234 -13.91 8.60 1.90
C CYS A 234 -14.31 7.85 0.63
N ILE A 235 -15.02 6.74 0.74
CA ILE A 235 -15.45 5.93 -0.42
C ILE A 235 -16.51 6.67 -1.25
N PRO A 236 -17.62 7.15 -0.65
CA PRO A 236 -18.61 7.97 -1.37
C PRO A 236 -17.97 9.19 -2.05
N GLY A 237 -17.09 9.91 -1.37
CA GLY A 237 -16.42 11.08 -1.92
C GLY A 237 -15.56 10.74 -3.15
N CYS A 238 -14.84 9.61 -3.13
CA CYS A 238 -14.09 9.16 -4.32
C CYS A 238 -14.99 8.75 -5.49
N HIS A 239 -16.23 8.31 -5.23
CA HIS A 239 -17.19 7.94 -6.28
C HIS A 239 -17.95 9.15 -6.84
N GLU A 240 -18.10 10.22 -6.07
CA GLU A 240 -18.81 11.43 -6.47
C GLU A 240 -17.99 12.29 -7.47
N VAL A 241 -16.67 12.29 -7.36
CA VAL A 241 -15.74 13.04 -8.22
C VAL A 241 -15.48 12.31 -9.53
#